data_6429ec79b0e038d95747e70496102509
#
_entry.id   6429ec79b0e038d95747e70496102509
#
_cell.length_a   1.000
_cell.length_b   1.000
_cell.length_c   1.000
_cell.angle_alpha   90.00
_cell.angle_beta   90.00
_cell.angle_gamma   90.00
#
_symmetry.space_group_name_H-M   'P 1'
#
loop_
_entity.id
_entity.type
_entity.pdbx_description
1 polymer ?
#
loop_
_entity_poly.entity_id
_entity_poly.type
_entity_poly.pdbx_seq_one_letter_code
_entity_poly.pdbx_strand_id
1 'polypeptide(L)'
;MKLLALVTLYYPPAHITDNLLTYAEDVDGLFVWDNTPGGSNYQFPESISHKIVRLRQGENTGIGKALNAAAMFALDNGYTYLLTMDQDSAFTASTFKDYIRIINNDKDSSHFAYIPLINASGTDSNAPLKEAQGMIISGSIFPLKTIQKVGLYLDKFVMDAIDTEYFLRIRRHTGKVMLVPAANLKHELGHPLRKQILIWHPMSLNYSPVRTYYIARNFLYLNKQYAEFKRPELLWKPIWERPFYILFMEENKWEKLKALARGIWQGWRKDLNHDCYFKKLNPNPKHHERE
;
A
#
# COMPACT_ATOMS: atom_id res chain seq x y z
N MET A 1 15.33 18.35 4.52
CA MET A 1 14.28 17.31 4.69
C MET A 1 14.78 16.31 5.73
N LYS A 2 13.99 15.96 6.75
CA LYS A 2 14.28 14.84 7.66
C LYS A 2 13.27 13.75 7.36
N LEU A 3 13.71 12.63 6.77
CA LEU A 3 12.87 11.59 6.17
C LEU A 3 12.89 10.33 7.02
N LEU A 4 11.70 9.90 7.49
CA LEU A 4 11.49 8.55 8.03
C LEU A 4 10.96 7.65 6.92
N ALA A 5 11.53 6.47 6.74
CA ALA A 5 10.93 5.43 5.92
C ALA A 5 10.17 4.41 6.79
N LEU A 6 8.93 4.10 6.44
CA LEU A 6 8.21 2.94 6.94
C LEU A 6 8.43 1.77 5.97
N VAL A 7 8.77 0.59 6.49
CA VAL A 7 8.62 -0.67 5.76
C VAL A 7 7.76 -1.65 6.55
N THR A 8 6.80 -2.25 5.87
CA THR A 8 5.93 -3.27 6.47
C THR A 8 6.40 -4.66 6.06
N LEU A 9 6.70 -5.51 7.05
CA LEU A 9 7.13 -6.89 6.85
C LEU A 9 5.97 -7.86 7.09
N TYR A 10 5.89 -8.88 6.23
CA TYR A 10 5.00 -10.02 6.40
C TYR A 10 5.63 -11.26 5.77
N TYR A 11 6.09 -12.20 6.59
CA TYR A 11 6.91 -13.34 6.15
C TYR A 11 8.01 -12.91 5.17
N PRO A 12 8.94 -12.03 5.60
CA PRO A 12 9.91 -11.40 4.70
C PRO A 12 10.83 -12.44 4.08
N PRO A 13 10.95 -12.47 2.74
CA PRO A 13 11.88 -13.36 2.05
C PRO A 13 13.33 -12.87 2.23
N ALA A 14 14.29 -13.78 2.00
CA ALA A 14 15.72 -13.46 2.21
C ALA A 14 16.22 -12.28 1.36
N HIS A 15 15.69 -12.10 0.16
CA HIS A 15 16.10 -11.04 -0.78
C HIS A 15 15.56 -9.64 -0.44
N ILE A 16 14.77 -9.49 0.63
CA ILE A 16 14.27 -8.15 1.03
C ILE A 16 15.40 -7.15 1.33
N THR A 17 16.58 -7.65 1.71
CA THR A 17 17.76 -6.82 1.94
C THR A 17 18.08 -5.95 0.73
N ASP A 18 18.10 -6.54 -0.47
CA ASP A 18 18.41 -5.80 -1.70
C ASP A 18 17.39 -4.70 -1.97
N ASN A 19 16.11 -4.96 -1.70
CA ASN A 19 15.06 -3.95 -1.82
C ASN A 19 15.26 -2.80 -0.83
N LEU A 20 15.53 -3.12 0.44
CA LEU A 20 15.76 -2.12 1.50
C LEU A 20 16.95 -1.21 1.20
N LEU A 21 18.06 -1.78 0.75
CA LEU A 21 19.29 -1.02 0.48
C LEU A 21 19.13 -0.01 -0.65
N THR A 22 18.10 -0.11 -1.49
CA THR A 22 17.83 0.88 -2.55
C THR A 22 17.41 2.26 -2.02
N TYR A 23 17.04 2.37 -0.72
CA TYR A 23 16.61 3.63 -0.11
C TYR A 23 17.04 3.79 1.36
N ALA A 24 17.32 2.70 2.07
CA ALA A 24 17.52 2.75 3.53
C ALA A 24 18.77 3.55 3.95
N GLU A 25 19.80 3.61 3.10
CA GLU A 25 21.00 4.39 3.39
C GLU A 25 20.76 5.90 3.28
N ASP A 26 19.84 6.31 2.41
CA ASP A 26 19.56 7.72 2.08
C ASP A 26 18.42 8.34 2.93
N VAL A 27 17.84 7.58 3.87
CA VAL A 27 16.84 8.10 4.83
C VAL A 27 17.46 8.34 6.21
N ASP A 28 16.83 9.22 7.01
CA ASP A 28 17.33 9.58 8.35
C ASP A 28 16.91 8.55 9.43
N GLY A 29 15.88 7.74 9.16
CA GLY A 29 15.43 6.67 10.04
C GLY A 29 14.60 5.65 9.28
N LEU A 30 14.59 4.42 9.80
CA LEU A 30 13.81 3.31 9.24
C LEU A 30 12.89 2.73 10.31
N PHE A 31 11.59 2.92 10.15
CA PHE A 31 10.57 2.37 11.02
C PHE A 31 10.07 1.05 10.41
N VAL A 32 10.34 -0.04 11.09
CA VAL A 32 10.00 -1.39 10.63
C VAL A 32 8.78 -1.89 11.40
N TRP A 33 7.69 -2.16 10.68
CA TRP A 33 6.51 -2.75 11.24
C TRP A 33 6.39 -4.21 10.80
N ASP A 34 6.59 -5.13 11.74
CA ASP A 34 6.56 -6.57 11.47
C ASP A 34 5.17 -7.14 11.76
N ASN A 35 4.41 -7.37 10.70
CA ASN A 35 3.07 -7.97 10.71
C ASN A 35 3.09 -9.51 10.67
N THR A 36 4.27 -10.14 10.73
CA THR A 36 4.36 -11.60 10.73
C THR A 36 3.80 -12.15 12.04
N PRO A 37 2.79 -13.04 12.03
CA PRO A 37 2.34 -13.73 13.23
C PRO A 37 3.49 -14.43 13.95
N GLY A 38 3.67 -14.15 15.25
CA GLY A 38 4.82 -14.60 16.03
C GLY A 38 6.10 -13.77 15.82
N GLY A 39 6.10 -12.85 14.87
CA GLY A 39 7.26 -12.04 14.49
C GLY A 39 8.21 -12.78 13.54
N SER A 40 8.95 -12.04 12.71
CA SER A 40 9.94 -12.61 11.82
C SER A 40 11.34 -12.62 12.46
N ASN A 41 12.16 -13.60 12.05
CA ASN A 41 13.58 -13.71 12.46
C ASN A 41 14.51 -12.97 11.49
N TYR A 42 13.96 -12.10 10.64
CA TYR A 42 14.75 -11.35 9.67
C TYR A 42 15.78 -10.46 10.36
N GLN A 43 17.03 -10.55 9.89
CA GLN A 43 18.16 -9.76 10.39
C GLN A 43 18.48 -8.66 9.36
N PHE A 44 18.61 -7.46 9.84
CA PHE A 44 18.95 -6.30 9.00
C PHE A 44 20.45 -6.20 8.81
N PRO A 45 20.92 -5.68 7.65
CA PRO A 45 22.32 -5.36 7.44
C PRO A 45 22.87 -4.42 8.52
N GLU A 46 24.13 -4.63 8.92
CA GLU A 46 24.78 -3.80 9.94
C GLU A 46 24.86 -2.32 9.52
N SER A 47 25.04 -2.07 8.21
CA SER A 47 25.13 -0.72 7.64
C SER A 47 23.94 0.18 7.96
N ILE A 48 22.74 -0.38 8.12
CA ILE A 48 21.51 0.36 8.39
C ILE A 48 20.95 0.12 9.79
N SER A 49 21.51 -0.82 10.56
CA SER A 49 20.96 -1.26 11.85
C SER A 49 20.82 -0.13 12.87
N HIS A 50 21.75 0.83 12.86
CA HIS A 50 21.80 1.96 13.78
C HIS A 50 20.62 2.95 13.68
N LYS A 51 19.90 2.95 12.55
CA LYS A 51 18.75 3.84 12.31
C LYS A 51 17.39 3.14 12.35
N ILE A 52 17.36 1.85 12.74
CA ILE A 52 16.15 1.04 12.73
C ILE A 52 15.40 1.15 14.06
N VAL A 53 14.10 1.45 13.96
CA VAL A 53 13.12 1.23 15.03
C VAL A 53 12.20 0.11 14.57
N ARG A 54 12.27 -1.07 15.19
CA ARG A 54 11.46 -2.23 14.81
C ARG A 54 10.39 -2.52 15.84
N LEU A 55 9.15 -2.61 15.39
CA LEU A 55 8.01 -3.05 16.19
C LEU A 55 7.48 -4.38 15.67
N ARG A 56 7.36 -5.35 16.58
CA ARG A 56 6.76 -6.67 16.33
C ARG A 56 5.44 -6.74 17.07
N GLN A 57 4.35 -6.93 16.34
CA GLN A 57 3.02 -6.99 16.94
C GLN A 57 2.62 -8.40 17.39
N GLY A 58 3.33 -9.43 16.89
CA GLY A 58 2.98 -10.82 17.12
C GLY A 58 1.76 -11.31 16.34
N GLU A 59 1.08 -10.41 15.66
CA GLU A 59 -0.07 -10.68 14.77
C GLU A 59 -0.08 -9.73 13.57
N ASN A 60 -0.82 -10.10 12.53
CA ASN A 60 -1.06 -9.20 11.40
C ASN A 60 -2.17 -8.20 11.77
N THR A 61 -1.78 -6.97 11.99
CA THR A 61 -2.68 -5.86 12.36
C THR A 61 -3.17 -5.04 11.17
N GLY A 62 -2.71 -5.38 9.96
CA GLY A 62 -2.98 -4.65 8.73
C GLY A 62 -2.06 -3.46 8.49
N ILE A 63 -2.08 -2.96 7.24
CA ILE A 63 -1.21 -1.86 6.79
C ILE A 63 -1.59 -0.52 7.41
N GLY A 64 -2.90 -0.28 7.67
CA GLY A 64 -3.37 1.01 8.20
C GLY A 64 -2.81 1.34 9.58
N LYS A 65 -2.69 0.35 10.46
CA LYS A 65 -2.07 0.54 11.78
C LYS A 65 -0.58 0.83 11.66
N ALA A 66 0.13 0.14 10.74
CA ALA A 66 1.54 0.38 10.48
C ALA A 66 1.79 1.82 10.02
N LEU A 67 1.01 2.29 9.06
CA LEU A 67 1.07 3.65 8.53
C LEU A 67 0.84 4.70 9.64
N ASN A 68 -0.17 4.48 10.48
CA ASN A 68 -0.49 5.40 11.58
C ASN A 68 0.60 5.41 12.65
N ALA A 69 1.13 4.25 13.03
CA ALA A 69 2.22 4.16 14.00
C ALA A 69 3.48 4.88 13.51
N ALA A 70 3.85 4.68 12.23
CA ALA A 70 4.99 5.37 11.63
C ALA A 70 4.76 6.88 11.52
N ALA A 71 3.55 7.31 11.16
CA ALA A 71 3.19 8.72 11.08
C ALA A 71 3.28 9.43 12.44
N MET A 72 2.75 8.81 13.49
CA MET A 72 2.82 9.33 14.86
C MET A 72 4.28 9.36 15.34
N PHE A 73 5.03 8.27 15.15
CA PHE A 73 6.45 8.23 15.50
C PHE A 73 7.24 9.32 14.77
N ALA A 74 6.96 9.55 13.49
CA ALA A 74 7.62 10.59 12.71
C ALA A 74 7.34 11.99 13.26
N LEU A 75 6.09 12.29 13.63
CA LEU A 75 5.69 13.57 14.22
C LEU A 75 6.36 13.78 15.58
N ASP A 76 6.37 12.78 16.45
CA ASP A 76 6.91 12.86 17.81
C ASP A 76 8.45 13.01 17.82
N ASN A 77 9.14 12.52 16.77
CA ASN A 77 10.60 12.55 16.67
C ASN A 77 11.14 13.61 15.70
N GLY A 78 10.31 14.58 15.32
CA GLY A 78 10.72 15.76 14.57
C GLY A 78 11.16 15.45 13.12
N TYR A 79 10.65 14.37 12.52
CA TYR A 79 10.75 14.17 11.09
C TYR A 79 9.87 15.17 10.35
N THR A 80 10.15 15.38 9.08
CA THR A 80 9.38 16.32 8.25
C THR A 80 8.65 15.62 7.11
N TYR A 81 9.11 14.42 6.76
CA TYR A 81 8.54 13.59 5.70
C TYR A 81 8.46 12.12 6.13
N LEU A 82 7.48 11.41 5.57
CA LEU A 82 7.30 9.97 5.70
C LEU A 82 7.32 9.32 4.31
N LEU A 83 8.27 8.41 4.07
CA LEU A 83 8.28 7.48 2.96
C LEU A 83 7.56 6.20 3.38
N THR A 84 6.67 5.68 2.55
CA THR A 84 5.98 4.41 2.78
C THR A 84 6.45 3.36 1.78
N MET A 85 6.85 2.18 2.26
CA MET A 85 7.41 1.10 1.45
C MET A 85 6.78 -0.24 1.79
N ASP A 86 6.49 -1.02 0.76
CA ASP A 86 6.23 -2.44 0.87
C ASP A 86 7.55 -3.22 0.79
N GLN A 87 7.60 -4.41 1.39
CA GLN A 87 8.82 -5.23 1.40
C GLN A 87 9.27 -5.73 0.01
N ASP A 88 8.35 -5.79 -0.95
CA ASP A 88 8.56 -6.23 -2.33
C ASP A 88 8.84 -5.10 -3.32
N SER A 89 9.11 -3.90 -2.79
CA SER A 89 9.35 -2.69 -3.58
C SER A 89 10.79 -2.22 -3.47
N ALA A 90 11.37 -1.83 -4.59
CA ALA A 90 12.74 -1.34 -4.70
C ALA A 90 12.84 -0.17 -5.67
N PHE A 91 13.58 0.87 -5.32
CA PHE A 91 13.90 1.91 -6.29
C PHE A 91 14.94 1.39 -7.31
N THR A 92 14.79 1.76 -8.56
CA THR A 92 15.82 1.47 -9.57
C THR A 92 17.06 2.33 -9.32
N ALA A 93 18.24 1.85 -9.70
CA ALA A 93 19.53 2.42 -9.37
C ALA A 93 19.57 3.96 -9.40
N SER A 94 20.05 4.57 -8.32
CA SER A 94 20.19 6.03 -8.07
C SER A 94 18.92 6.90 -8.16
N THR A 95 17.78 6.40 -8.61
CA THR A 95 16.57 7.22 -8.79
C THR A 95 15.99 7.74 -7.48
N PHE A 96 16.28 7.07 -6.36
CA PHE A 96 15.82 7.53 -5.04
C PHE A 96 16.52 8.83 -4.61
N LYS A 97 17.81 9.00 -4.92
CA LYS A 97 18.54 10.25 -4.64
C LYS A 97 17.99 11.43 -5.43
N ASP A 98 17.68 11.22 -6.71
CA ASP A 98 16.99 12.23 -7.52
C ASP A 98 15.60 12.56 -6.98
N TYR A 99 14.86 11.55 -6.52
CA TYR A 99 13.56 11.72 -5.89
C TYR A 99 13.63 12.66 -4.69
N ILE A 100 14.53 12.39 -3.74
CA ILE A 100 14.73 13.23 -2.55
C ILE A 100 15.18 14.65 -2.95
N ARG A 101 16.12 14.77 -3.90
CA ARG A 101 16.63 16.05 -4.37
C ARG A 101 15.54 16.94 -4.95
N ILE A 102 14.65 16.37 -5.77
CA ILE A 102 13.55 17.10 -6.40
C ILE A 102 12.55 17.56 -5.33
N ILE A 103 12.17 16.68 -4.41
CA ILE A 103 11.22 17.00 -3.32
C ILE A 103 11.79 18.09 -2.40
N ASN A 104 13.07 18.05 -2.09
CA ASN A 104 13.73 19.07 -1.26
C ASN A 104 13.70 20.47 -1.90
N ASN A 105 13.75 20.53 -3.21
CA ASN A 105 13.74 21.78 -3.96
C ASN A 105 12.34 22.31 -4.23
N ASP A 106 11.31 21.48 -4.06
CA ASP A 106 9.93 21.88 -4.23
C ASP A 106 9.44 22.73 -3.06
N LYS A 107 8.93 23.93 -3.36
CA LYS A 107 8.44 24.90 -2.37
C LYS A 107 6.92 25.06 -2.42
N ASP A 108 6.22 24.38 -3.33
CA ASP A 108 4.78 24.48 -3.42
C ASP A 108 4.10 23.82 -2.21
N SER A 109 3.46 24.62 -1.38
CA SER A 109 2.77 24.16 -0.18
C SER A 109 1.49 23.38 -0.46
N SER A 110 0.99 23.41 -1.69
CA SER A 110 -0.17 22.61 -2.13
C SER A 110 0.17 21.18 -2.50
N HIS A 111 1.47 20.84 -2.61
CA HIS A 111 1.92 19.48 -2.86
C HIS A 111 1.88 18.68 -1.55
N PHE A 112 0.93 17.75 -1.46
CA PHE A 112 0.63 16.96 -0.26
C PHE A 112 1.19 15.54 -0.31
N ALA A 113 1.55 15.06 -1.49
CA ALA A 113 2.19 13.77 -1.68
C ALA A 113 3.04 13.77 -2.95
N TYR A 114 4.10 12.98 -2.93
CA TYR A 114 4.94 12.70 -4.08
C TYR A 114 4.94 11.21 -4.34
N ILE A 115 4.81 10.81 -5.62
CA ILE A 115 4.79 9.41 -6.03
C ILE A 115 5.81 9.17 -7.14
N PRO A 116 6.49 8.00 -7.18
CA PRO A 116 7.39 7.63 -8.25
C PRO A 116 6.63 7.08 -9.46
N LEU A 117 7.30 6.91 -10.57
CA LEU A 117 6.89 5.99 -11.63
C LEU A 117 6.91 4.55 -11.09
N ILE A 118 6.03 3.70 -11.61
CA ILE A 118 5.97 2.28 -11.24
C ILE A 118 6.29 1.42 -12.44
N ASN A 119 7.30 0.55 -12.32
CA ASN A 119 7.72 -0.39 -13.36
C ASN A 119 7.94 0.26 -14.74
N ALA A 120 8.39 1.50 -14.76
CA ALA A 120 8.64 2.22 -15.99
C ALA A 120 9.94 1.72 -16.67
N SER A 121 9.98 1.81 -17.98
CA SER A 121 11.18 1.45 -18.78
C SER A 121 12.32 2.46 -18.67
N GLY A 122 12.04 3.67 -18.16
CA GLY A 122 13.03 4.72 -17.97
C GLY A 122 12.53 5.85 -17.09
N THR A 123 13.45 6.73 -16.70
CA THR A 123 13.21 7.94 -15.91
C THR A 123 13.73 9.18 -16.63
N ASP A 124 13.19 10.34 -16.26
CA ASP A 124 13.67 11.64 -16.74
C ASP A 124 13.87 12.57 -15.54
N SER A 125 15.15 12.79 -15.19
CA SER A 125 15.54 13.63 -14.04
C SER A 125 15.35 15.14 -14.29
N ASN A 126 15.09 15.53 -15.53
CA ASN A 126 14.86 16.93 -15.92
C ASN A 126 13.37 17.22 -16.17
N ALA A 127 12.53 16.18 -16.20
CA ALA A 127 11.09 16.37 -16.39
C ALA A 127 10.46 17.08 -15.19
N PRO A 128 9.52 18.01 -15.41
CA PRO A 128 8.81 18.69 -14.35
C PRO A 128 7.90 17.72 -13.58
N LEU A 129 7.57 18.08 -12.35
CA LEU A 129 6.54 17.41 -11.58
C LEU A 129 5.21 17.43 -12.34
N LYS A 130 4.47 16.31 -12.31
CA LYS A 130 3.17 16.18 -12.96
C LYS A 130 2.09 15.88 -11.92
N GLU A 131 0.98 16.59 -11.97
CA GLU A 131 -0.15 16.27 -11.10
C GLU A 131 -0.71 14.91 -11.47
N ALA A 132 -0.98 14.09 -10.46
CA ALA A 132 -1.50 12.74 -10.61
C ALA A 132 -2.67 12.48 -9.66
N GLN A 133 -3.44 11.42 -9.92
CA GLN A 133 -4.54 11.05 -9.04
C GLN A 133 -4.11 10.20 -7.84
N GLY A 134 -2.86 9.77 -7.79
CA GLY A 134 -2.32 8.76 -6.89
C GLY A 134 -2.35 7.37 -7.55
N MET A 135 -1.52 6.49 -7.02
CA MET A 135 -1.42 5.09 -7.47
C MET A 135 -1.40 4.17 -6.25
N ILE A 136 -0.27 3.50 -6.00
CA ILE A 136 -0.01 2.72 -4.79
C ILE A 136 0.69 3.58 -3.75
N ILE A 137 0.54 3.20 -2.49
CA ILE A 137 1.17 3.95 -1.40
C ILE A 137 2.67 3.65 -1.30
N SER A 138 3.11 2.48 -1.78
CA SER A 138 4.53 2.11 -1.79
C SER A 138 5.35 3.04 -2.67
N GLY A 139 6.48 3.52 -2.16
CA GLY A 139 7.33 4.54 -2.78
C GLY A 139 6.82 5.97 -2.62
N SER A 140 5.67 6.18 -1.98
CA SER A 140 5.12 7.54 -1.80
C SER A 140 5.80 8.27 -0.65
N ILE A 141 6.11 9.55 -0.85
CA ILE A 141 6.64 10.44 0.20
C ILE A 141 5.58 11.48 0.55
N PHE A 142 5.24 11.54 1.82
CA PHE A 142 4.25 12.48 2.37
C PHE A 142 4.94 13.51 3.27
N PRO A 143 4.80 14.83 3.00
CA PRO A 143 5.12 15.84 4.00
C PRO A 143 4.27 15.59 5.26
N LEU A 144 4.84 15.62 6.46
CA LEU A 144 4.06 15.36 7.69
C LEU A 144 2.99 16.42 7.94
N LYS A 145 3.15 17.66 7.43
CA LYS A 145 2.07 18.66 7.38
C LYS A 145 0.81 18.15 6.66
N THR A 146 0.96 17.26 5.68
CA THR A 146 -0.17 16.61 5.01
C THR A 146 -0.96 15.75 6.01
N ILE A 147 -0.25 14.91 6.76
CA ILE A 147 -0.89 14.04 7.76
C ILE A 147 -1.57 14.87 8.85
N GLN A 148 -0.96 15.97 9.30
CA GLN A 148 -1.57 16.89 10.27
C GLN A 148 -2.84 17.55 9.72
N LYS A 149 -2.88 17.89 8.43
CA LYS A 149 -4.02 18.55 7.80
C LYS A 149 -5.13 17.58 7.37
N VAL A 150 -4.76 16.44 6.79
CA VAL A 150 -5.67 15.46 6.19
C VAL A 150 -6.14 14.42 7.22
N GLY A 151 -5.35 14.20 8.28
CA GLY A 151 -5.53 13.19 9.31
C GLY A 151 -4.80 11.88 9.01
N LEU A 152 -4.84 10.99 9.99
CA LEU A 152 -4.24 9.66 9.92
C LEU A 152 -4.95 8.78 8.91
N TYR A 153 -4.29 7.70 8.50
CA TYR A 153 -4.86 6.70 7.60
C TYR A 153 -6.05 5.99 8.23
N LEU A 154 -6.98 5.50 7.40
CA LEU A 154 -8.14 4.77 7.87
C LEU A 154 -7.72 3.33 8.24
N ASP A 155 -7.41 3.09 9.51
CA ASP A 155 -6.88 1.82 10.03
C ASP A 155 -7.84 0.63 9.88
N LYS A 156 -9.13 0.89 9.73
CA LYS A 156 -10.15 -0.11 9.38
C LYS A 156 -9.96 -0.70 7.98
N PHE A 157 -9.18 -0.05 7.14
CA PHE A 157 -8.72 -0.60 5.86
C PHE A 157 -7.46 -1.44 6.12
N VAL A 158 -7.69 -2.66 6.57
CA VAL A 158 -6.64 -3.60 6.96
C VAL A 158 -5.74 -3.96 5.77
N MET A 159 -6.34 -4.06 4.60
CA MET A 159 -5.67 -4.23 3.30
C MET A 159 -6.54 -3.69 2.17
N ASP A 160 -5.95 -3.45 1.01
CA ASP A 160 -6.58 -2.94 -0.21
C ASP A 160 -7.31 -1.60 -0.04
N ALA A 161 -7.16 -0.73 -1.02
CA ALA A 161 -7.80 0.57 -1.14
C ALA A 161 -7.47 1.64 -0.08
N ILE A 162 -6.51 1.40 0.83
CA ILE A 162 -6.06 2.40 1.79
C ILE A 162 -5.33 3.56 1.09
N ASP A 163 -4.56 3.23 0.06
CA ASP A 163 -3.93 4.16 -0.87
C ASP A 163 -4.97 5.03 -1.59
N THR A 164 -5.93 4.38 -2.22
CA THR A 164 -7.02 5.06 -2.93
C THR A 164 -7.80 5.99 -1.99
N GLU A 165 -8.12 5.53 -0.78
CA GLU A 165 -8.79 6.34 0.25
C GLU A 165 -7.96 7.59 0.57
N TYR A 166 -6.68 7.41 0.87
CA TYR A 166 -5.85 8.52 1.32
C TYR A 166 -5.61 9.56 0.22
N PHE A 167 -5.38 9.14 -1.01
CA PHE A 167 -5.25 10.05 -2.15
C PHE A 167 -6.56 10.79 -2.47
N LEU A 168 -7.72 10.13 -2.36
CA LEU A 168 -9.02 10.80 -2.50
C LEU A 168 -9.22 11.85 -1.39
N ARG A 169 -8.84 11.53 -0.16
CA ARG A 169 -8.93 12.45 0.98
C ARG A 169 -7.98 13.64 0.85
N ILE A 170 -6.75 13.43 0.37
CA ILE A 170 -5.82 14.52 0.01
C ILE A 170 -6.49 15.47 -0.99
N ARG A 171 -7.07 14.94 -2.05
CA ARG A 171 -7.75 15.75 -3.08
C ARG A 171 -8.97 16.47 -2.53
N ARG A 172 -9.75 15.87 -1.63
CA ARG A 172 -10.86 16.52 -0.92
C ARG A 172 -10.38 17.72 -0.09
N HIS A 173 -9.17 17.67 0.43
CA HIS A 173 -8.51 18.78 1.12
C HIS A 173 -7.76 19.75 0.18
N THR A 174 -8.06 19.71 -1.11
CA THR A 174 -7.41 20.53 -2.16
C THR A 174 -5.91 20.38 -2.25
N GLY A 175 -5.36 19.26 -1.73
CA GLY A 175 -3.96 18.89 -1.87
C GLY A 175 -3.69 18.23 -3.22
N LYS A 176 -2.53 18.49 -3.78
CA LYS A 176 -2.06 17.87 -5.03
C LYS A 176 -1.17 16.67 -4.73
N VAL A 177 -1.31 15.64 -5.55
CA VAL A 177 -0.40 14.48 -5.60
C VAL A 177 0.49 14.64 -6.81
N MET A 178 1.80 14.64 -6.60
CA MET A 178 2.78 14.92 -7.64
C MET A 178 3.54 13.67 -8.05
N LEU A 179 3.45 13.31 -9.31
CA LEU A 179 4.31 12.30 -9.92
C LEU A 179 5.69 12.92 -10.16
N VAL A 180 6.74 12.22 -9.73
CA VAL A 180 8.14 12.60 -9.93
C VAL A 180 8.76 11.70 -11.01
N PRO A 181 8.89 12.16 -12.27
CA PRO A 181 9.37 11.32 -13.37
C PRO A 181 10.83 10.85 -13.26
N ALA A 182 11.59 11.45 -12.37
CA ALA A 182 12.96 11.05 -12.06
C ALA A 182 13.05 9.79 -11.20
N ALA A 183 11.97 9.43 -10.49
CA ALA A 183 11.94 8.29 -9.59
C ALA A 183 11.19 7.12 -10.21
N ASN A 184 11.77 5.91 -10.13
CA ASN A 184 11.13 4.69 -10.61
C ASN A 184 11.22 3.59 -9.55
N LEU A 185 10.06 3.08 -9.16
CA LEU A 185 9.90 2.00 -8.22
C LEU A 185 9.60 0.70 -8.97
N LYS A 186 10.39 -0.33 -8.76
CA LYS A 186 10.02 -1.70 -9.09
C LYS A 186 9.08 -2.21 -8.00
N HIS A 187 7.93 -2.72 -8.39
CA HIS A 187 6.94 -3.30 -7.49
C HIS A 187 6.40 -4.58 -8.11
N GLU A 188 6.37 -5.67 -7.33
CA GLU A 188 5.87 -6.96 -7.79
C GLU A 188 4.35 -7.02 -7.71
N LEU A 189 3.71 -7.36 -8.81
CA LEU A 189 2.24 -7.46 -8.91
C LEU A 189 1.70 -8.86 -8.54
N GLY A 190 2.37 -9.60 -7.66
CA GLY A 190 1.97 -10.96 -7.30
C GLY A 190 2.07 -11.94 -8.49
N HIS A 191 1.42 -13.12 -8.38
CA HIS A 191 1.46 -14.18 -9.40
C HIS A 191 0.13 -14.25 -10.16
N PRO A 192 0.01 -13.56 -11.32
CA PRO A 192 -1.23 -13.54 -12.07
C PRO A 192 -1.51 -14.89 -12.76
N LEU A 193 -2.73 -15.40 -12.57
CA LEU A 193 -3.26 -16.51 -13.37
C LEU A 193 -3.71 -15.98 -14.73
N ARG A 194 -3.20 -16.58 -15.79
CA ARG A 194 -3.62 -16.31 -17.17
C ARG A 194 -4.37 -17.53 -17.70
N LYS A 195 -5.54 -17.29 -18.29
CA LYS A 195 -6.30 -18.32 -19.00
C LYS A 195 -6.62 -17.83 -20.42
N GLN A 196 -6.66 -18.74 -21.36
CA GLN A 196 -7.19 -18.46 -22.68
C GLN A 196 -8.67 -18.85 -22.72
N ILE A 197 -9.53 -17.91 -23.06
CA ILE A 197 -10.96 -18.12 -23.28
C ILE A 197 -11.26 -17.65 -24.70
N LEU A 198 -11.34 -18.59 -25.62
CA LEU A 198 -11.44 -18.31 -27.08
C LEU A 198 -10.26 -17.43 -27.55
N ILE A 199 -10.54 -16.23 -28.03
CA ILE A 199 -9.56 -15.24 -28.49
C ILE A 199 -9.12 -14.27 -27.39
N TRP A 200 -9.73 -14.38 -26.21
CA TRP A 200 -9.48 -13.49 -25.07
C TRP A 200 -8.54 -14.14 -24.07
N HIS A 201 -7.60 -13.35 -23.53
CA HIS A 201 -6.57 -13.80 -22.56
C HIS A 201 -6.74 -13.04 -21.26
N PRO A 202 -7.82 -13.28 -20.48
CA PRO A 202 -8.03 -12.60 -19.22
C PRO A 202 -6.97 -13.01 -18.19
N MET A 203 -6.65 -12.08 -17.31
CA MET A 203 -5.68 -12.25 -16.23
C MET A 203 -6.35 -12.01 -14.88
N SER A 204 -6.23 -12.96 -13.95
CA SER A 204 -6.69 -12.81 -12.58
C SER A 204 -5.53 -12.96 -11.61
N LEU A 205 -5.52 -12.17 -10.53
CA LEU A 205 -4.56 -12.30 -9.44
C LEU A 205 -4.96 -13.38 -8.40
N ASN A 206 -6.03 -14.13 -8.67
CA ASN A 206 -6.51 -15.24 -7.83
C ASN A 206 -6.56 -14.92 -6.33
N TYR A 207 -7.09 -13.77 -5.99
CA TYR A 207 -7.13 -13.29 -4.61
C TYR A 207 -7.80 -14.28 -3.65
N SER A 208 -7.27 -14.39 -2.44
CA SER A 208 -7.88 -15.18 -1.37
C SER A 208 -9.31 -14.70 -1.05
N PRO A 209 -10.14 -15.53 -0.41
CA PRO A 209 -11.46 -15.10 0.06
C PRO A 209 -11.39 -13.87 0.98
N VAL A 210 -10.38 -13.80 1.84
CA VAL A 210 -10.15 -12.66 2.74
C VAL A 210 -9.92 -11.39 1.94
N ARG A 211 -9.01 -11.41 0.98
CA ARG A 211 -8.71 -10.25 0.15
C ARG A 211 -9.88 -9.85 -0.74
N THR A 212 -10.61 -10.84 -1.27
CA THR A 212 -11.86 -10.61 -2.05
C THR A 212 -12.90 -9.84 -1.23
N TYR A 213 -13.07 -10.20 0.05
CA TYR A 213 -13.95 -9.47 0.96
C TYR A 213 -13.52 -8.02 1.16
N TYR A 214 -12.23 -7.78 1.45
CA TYR A 214 -11.73 -6.41 1.69
C TYR A 214 -11.83 -5.53 0.46
N ILE A 215 -11.47 -6.04 -0.72
CA ILE A 215 -11.63 -5.29 -1.98
C ILE A 215 -13.09 -4.85 -2.15
N ALA A 216 -14.05 -5.77 -2.00
CA ALA A 216 -15.46 -5.45 -2.19
C ALA A 216 -15.97 -4.44 -1.17
N ARG A 217 -15.67 -4.65 0.12
CA ARG A 217 -16.08 -3.76 1.22
C ARG A 217 -15.51 -2.36 1.04
N ASN A 218 -14.19 -2.28 0.84
CA ASN A 218 -13.50 -1.02 0.82
C ASN A 218 -13.84 -0.21 -0.43
N PHE A 219 -13.93 -0.84 -1.60
CA PHE A 219 -14.30 -0.15 -2.84
C PHE A 219 -15.71 0.43 -2.79
N LEU A 220 -16.70 -0.33 -2.30
CA LEU A 220 -18.06 0.18 -2.17
C LEU A 220 -18.19 1.26 -1.11
N TYR A 221 -17.45 1.12 0.00
CA TYR A 221 -17.34 2.19 0.98
C TYR A 221 -16.82 3.47 0.32
N LEU A 222 -15.72 3.39 -0.43
CA LEU A 222 -15.11 4.54 -1.12
C LEU A 222 -16.05 5.15 -2.15
N ASN A 223 -16.73 4.34 -2.95
CA ASN A 223 -17.68 4.82 -3.95
C ASN A 223 -18.78 5.69 -3.32
N LYS A 224 -19.24 5.33 -2.11
CA LYS A 224 -20.24 6.11 -1.38
C LYS A 224 -19.64 7.30 -0.63
N GLN A 225 -18.44 7.12 -0.05
CA GLN A 225 -17.79 8.14 0.77
C GLN A 225 -17.23 9.30 -0.07
N TYR A 226 -16.82 9.01 -1.31
CA TYR A 226 -16.14 9.92 -2.21
C TYR A 226 -16.87 10.03 -3.57
N ALA A 227 -18.21 10.06 -3.52
CA ALA A 227 -19.07 10.06 -4.72
C ALA A 227 -18.81 11.25 -5.66
N GLU A 228 -18.32 12.37 -5.11
CA GLU A 228 -17.99 13.58 -5.85
C GLU A 228 -16.87 13.37 -6.89
N PHE A 229 -15.99 12.39 -6.68
CA PHE A 229 -14.88 12.10 -7.61
C PHE A 229 -15.26 11.20 -8.79
N LYS A 230 -16.50 10.67 -8.82
CA LYS A 230 -17.04 9.85 -9.93
C LYS A 230 -16.09 8.74 -10.38
N ARG A 231 -15.74 7.83 -9.47
CA ARG A 231 -14.85 6.68 -9.72
C ARG A 231 -15.67 5.41 -9.98
N PRO A 232 -16.18 5.19 -11.23
CA PRO A 232 -17.07 4.07 -11.54
C PRO A 232 -16.42 2.71 -11.31
N GLU A 233 -15.09 2.62 -11.40
CA GLU A 233 -14.35 1.38 -11.13
C GLU A 233 -14.50 0.89 -9.68
N LEU A 234 -14.76 1.77 -8.72
CA LEU A 234 -15.02 1.40 -7.33
C LEU A 234 -16.36 0.64 -7.17
N LEU A 235 -17.27 0.81 -8.12
CA LEU A 235 -18.53 0.08 -8.19
C LEU A 235 -18.45 -1.13 -9.14
N TRP A 236 -17.91 -0.90 -10.33
CA TRP A 236 -17.85 -1.91 -11.38
C TRP A 236 -17.00 -3.14 -10.99
N LYS A 237 -15.82 -2.92 -10.41
CA LYS A 237 -14.91 -4.01 -10.04
C LYS A 237 -15.53 -5.02 -9.08
N PRO A 238 -16.06 -4.64 -7.90
CA PRO A 238 -16.63 -5.61 -6.98
C PRO A 238 -17.93 -6.25 -7.47
N ILE A 239 -18.74 -5.55 -8.28
CA ILE A 239 -20.07 -6.04 -8.69
C ILE A 239 -20.02 -6.91 -9.94
N TRP A 240 -19.15 -6.61 -10.90
CA TRP A 240 -19.13 -7.30 -12.19
C TRP A 240 -17.82 -8.03 -12.48
N GLU A 241 -16.69 -7.34 -12.31
CA GLU A 241 -15.39 -7.89 -12.65
C GLU A 241 -14.99 -9.05 -11.72
N ARG A 242 -15.11 -8.88 -10.41
CA ARG A 242 -14.75 -9.93 -9.43
C ARG A 242 -15.61 -11.19 -9.54
N PRO A 243 -16.95 -11.12 -9.61
CA PRO A 243 -17.77 -12.31 -9.84
C PRO A 243 -17.36 -13.06 -11.11
N PHE A 244 -17.08 -12.32 -12.18
CA PHE A 244 -16.64 -12.92 -13.44
C PHE A 244 -15.34 -13.71 -13.27
N TYR A 245 -14.30 -13.13 -12.70
CA TYR A 245 -13.03 -13.83 -12.47
C TYR A 245 -13.20 -15.04 -11.55
N ILE A 246 -13.96 -14.91 -10.47
CA ILE A 246 -14.22 -16.01 -9.54
C ILE A 246 -14.90 -17.18 -10.26
N LEU A 247 -15.93 -16.91 -11.05
CA LEU A 247 -16.71 -17.95 -11.70
C LEU A 247 -15.94 -18.68 -12.81
N PHE A 248 -15.17 -17.96 -13.60
CA PHE A 248 -14.56 -18.49 -14.82
C PHE A 248 -13.08 -18.83 -14.71
N MET A 249 -12.34 -18.18 -13.77
CA MET A 249 -10.90 -18.29 -13.76
C MET A 249 -10.31 -18.84 -12.46
N GLU A 250 -10.95 -18.57 -11.32
CA GLU A 250 -10.33 -18.79 -10.02
C GLU A 250 -10.80 -20.10 -9.36
N GLU A 251 -10.06 -20.53 -8.35
CA GLU A 251 -10.40 -21.65 -7.48
C GLU A 251 -11.17 -21.18 -6.25
N ASN A 252 -11.66 -22.15 -5.42
CA ASN A 252 -12.39 -21.87 -4.18
C ASN A 252 -13.59 -20.92 -4.37
N LYS A 253 -14.32 -21.09 -5.47
CA LYS A 253 -15.38 -20.19 -5.96
C LYS A 253 -16.42 -19.85 -4.90
N TRP A 254 -16.94 -20.85 -4.20
CA TRP A 254 -18.00 -20.64 -3.22
C TRP A 254 -17.56 -19.80 -2.02
N GLU A 255 -16.35 -20.03 -1.50
CA GLU A 255 -15.81 -19.23 -0.40
C GLU A 255 -15.57 -17.80 -0.83
N LYS A 256 -15.03 -17.60 -2.04
CA LYS A 256 -14.83 -16.26 -2.61
C LYS A 256 -16.14 -15.53 -2.89
N LEU A 257 -17.15 -16.21 -3.43
CA LEU A 257 -18.47 -15.60 -3.66
C LEU A 257 -19.15 -15.22 -2.35
N LYS A 258 -19.07 -16.06 -1.30
CA LYS A 258 -19.57 -15.72 0.04
C LYS A 258 -18.82 -14.50 0.62
N ALA A 259 -17.50 -14.46 0.46
CA ALA A 259 -16.68 -13.35 0.92
C ALA A 259 -17.01 -12.05 0.16
N LEU A 260 -17.16 -12.16 -1.15
CA LEU A 260 -17.57 -11.05 -2.02
C LEU A 260 -18.93 -10.47 -1.61
N ALA A 261 -19.94 -11.33 -1.45
CA ALA A 261 -21.29 -10.91 -1.06
C ALA A 261 -21.29 -10.19 0.30
N ARG A 262 -20.54 -10.71 1.29
CA ARG A 262 -20.37 -10.05 2.60
C ARG A 262 -19.67 -8.71 2.48
N GLY A 263 -18.61 -8.64 1.67
CA GLY A 263 -17.88 -7.39 1.42
C GLY A 263 -18.78 -6.33 0.77
N ILE A 264 -19.56 -6.72 -0.24
CA ILE A 264 -20.54 -5.85 -0.90
C ILE A 264 -21.56 -5.33 0.11
N TRP A 265 -22.14 -6.20 0.91
CA TRP A 265 -23.14 -5.82 1.91
C TRP A 265 -22.59 -4.81 2.93
N GLN A 266 -21.41 -5.07 3.51
CA GLN A 266 -20.82 -4.19 4.51
C GLN A 266 -20.33 -2.87 3.91
N GLY A 267 -19.71 -2.90 2.74
CA GLY A 267 -19.28 -1.69 2.04
C GLY A 267 -20.46 -0.79 1.65
N TRP A 268 -21.55 -1.41 1.21
CA TRP A 268 -22.80 -0.68 0.91
C TRP A 268 -23.39 0.00 2.15
N ARG A 269 -23.30 -0.63 3.32
CA ARG A 269 -23.75 -0.05 4.62
C ARG A 269 -22.74 0.92 5.22
N LYS A 270 -21.57 1.09 4.65
CA LYS A 270 -20.43 1.82 5.24
C LYS A 270 -20.03 1.27 6.63
N ASP A 271 -20.24 -0.01 6.86
CA ASP A 271 -19.88 -0.64 8.12
C ASP A 271 -18.44 -1.15 8.08
N LEU A 272 -17.56 -0.44 8.77
CA LEU A 272 -16.15 -0.80 8.95
C LEU A 272 -15.85 -1.41 10.33
N ASN A 273 -16.84 -1.48 11.22
CA ASN A 273 -16.65 -1.95 12.60
C ASN A 273 -16.83 -3.45 12.77
N HIS A 274 -17.67 -4.06 11.92
CA HIS A 274 -17.92 -5.52 11.96
C HIS A 274 -17.03 -6.24 10.96
N ASP A 275 -15.76 -6.44 11.33
CA ASP A 275 -14.81 -7.15 10.47
C ASP A 275 -14.79 -8.65 10.78
N CYS A 276 -15.56 -9.42 10.02
CA CYS A 276 -15.67 -10.87 10.20
C CYS A 276 -14.48 -11.66 9.61
N TYR A 277 -13.57 -10.99 8.88
CA TYR A 277 -12.41 -11.61 8.27
C TYR A 277 -11.09 -11.27 8.96
N PHE A 278 -11.05 -10.31 9.87
CA PHE A 278 -9.83 -9.90 10.56
C PHE A 278 -9.13 -11.08 11.27
N LYS A 279 -9.89 -11.93 11.97
CA LYS A 279 -9.34 -13.13 12.63
C LYS A 279 -8.70 -14.13 11.65
N LYS A 280 -9.11 -14.13 10.39
CA LYS A 280 -8.55 -15.02 9.36
C LYS A 280 -7.20 -14.54 8.80
N LEU A 281 -6.78 -13.32 9.13
CA LEU A 281 -5.43 -12.81 8.81
C LEU A 281 -4.37 -13.40 9.73
N ASN A 282 -4.80 -13.92 10.88
CA ASN A 282 -3.95 -14.50 11.91
C ASN A 282 -4.36 -15.97 12.13
N PRO A 283 -4.14 -16.87 11.16
CA PRO A 283 -4.41 -18.29 11.37
C PRO A 283 -3.50 -18.82 12.47
N ASN A 284 -4.06 -19.68 13.33
CA ASN A 284 -3.32 -20.27 14.45
C ASN A 284 -2.04 -20.95 13.90
N PRO A 285 -0.84 -20.70 14.42
CA PRO A 285 0.43 -21.16 13.85
C PRO A 285 0.55 -22.68 13.68
N LYS A 286 -0.35 -23.47 14.26
CA LYS A 286 -0.39 -24.94 14.11
C LYS A 286 -0.81 -25.46 12.72
N HIS A 287 -1.17 -24.58 11.76
CA HIS A 287 -1.62 -25.00 10.42
C HIS A 287 -0.58 -24.75 9.30
N HIS A 288 0.54 -24.08 9.57
CA HIS A 288 1.55 -23.78 8.55
C HIS A 288 2.71 -24.80 8.45
N GLU A 289 2.68 -25.88 9.26
CA GLU A 289 3.69 -26.95 9.14
C GLU A 289 3.33 -28.07 8.13
N ARG A 290 2.28 -27.89 7.33
CA ARG A 290 1.76 -28.92 6.41
C ARG A 290 1.40 -28.39 5.00
N GLU A 291 2.16 -27.45 4.46
CA GLU A 291 2.08 -27.15 3.01
C GLU A 291 3.47 -26.93 2.43
#